data_660fc912216c9e7fbfa2eb2e6e440642
#
_entry.id   660fc912216c9e7fbfa2eb2e6e440642
#
_cell.length_a   1.000
_cell.length_b   1.000
_cell.length_c   1.000
_cell.angle_alpha   90.00
_cell.angle_beta   90.00
_cell.angle_gamma   90.00
#
_symmetry.space_group_name_H-M   'P 1'
#
loop_
_entity.id
_entity.type
_entity.pdbx_description
1 polymer ?
#
loop_
_entity_poly.entity_id
_entity_poly.type
_entity_poly.pdbx_seq_one_letter_code
_entity_poly.pdbx_strand_id
1 'polypeptide(L)'
;MTSQSMENNLAVVTLHDAAPAFSKRIFEYTDAFEDLDINFNVGLIPFYHHREDLPRFPEFVDELKAYKRCEIVLHGLYHEDNNGQMDDFHTKTKETTEEELRSALQIFEQVGIKTSVFIPPQWNLSKGSIEVLEKLRFSLGEKQEEFFLLSHKPYRKIKVPKVLSWDLTGHPDKNIVRIGTEERRFELLDDEKRRRMIRIAPHPRDPHSAVKDQLDMINIFSSASKMFFLICSSKR
;
A
#
# COMPACT_ATOMS: atom_id res chain seq x y z
N MET A 1 -14.32 5.67 -39.58
CA MET A 1 -14.63 5.66 -38.14
C MET A 1 -13.51 4.88 -37.48
N THR A 2 -12.51 5.58 -37.00
CA THR A 2 -11.35 4.99 -36.31
C THR A 2 -11.81 4.59 -34.90
N SER A 3 -11.79 3.29 -34.61
CA SER A 3 -11.94 2.78 -33.24
C SER A 3 -10.79 3.33 -32.41
N GLN A 4 -11.04 4.39 -31.63
CA GLN A 4 -10.14 4.75 -30.56
C GLN A 4 -10.08 3.54 -29.63
N SER A 5 -8.94 2.87 -29.60
CA SER A 5 -8.64 1.89 -28.54
C SER A 5 -8.80 2.62 -27.21
N MET A 6 -9.79 2.24 -26.43
CA MET A 6 -9.92 2.68 -25.05
C MET A 6 -8.66 2.20 -24.32
N GLU A 7 -7.70 3.08 -24.19
CA GLU A 7 -6.46 2.81 -23.48
C GLU A 7 -6.79 2.56 -22.01
N ASN A 8 -6.48 1.36 -21.54
CA ASN A 8 -6.73 0.95 -20.17
C ASN A 8 -5.74 1.69 -19.25
N ASN A 9 -6.18 2.76 -18.63
CA ASN A 9 -5.45 3.37 -17.54
C ASN A 9 -5.56 2.48 -16.30
N LEU A 10 -4.52 2.42 -15.47
CA LEU A 10 -4.45 1.62 -14.26
C LEU A 10 -4.38 2.55 -13.05
N ALA A 11 -5.19 2.28 -12.03
CA ALA A 11 -5.05 2.91 -10.73
C ALA A 11 -4.71 1.83 -9.68
N VAL A 12 -3.69 2.09 -8.88
CA VAL A 12 -3.34 1.28 -7.71
C VAL A 12 -3.62 2.15 -6.48
N VAL A 13 -4.63 1.76 -5.71
CA VAL A 13 -5.02 2.46 -4.48
C VAL A 13 -4.63 1.60 -3.30
N THR A 14 -3.81 2.14 -2.41
CA THR A 14 -3.39 1.47 -1.19
C THR A 14 -3.54 2.41 0.00
N LEU A 15 -4.44 2.10 0.91
CA LEU A 15 -4.53 2.77 2.21
C LEU A 15 -3.37 2.28 3.08
N HIS A 16 -2.40 3.15 3.34
CA HIS A 16 -1.20 2.86 4.12
C HIS A 16 -1.44 2.98 5.63
N ASP A 17 -0.47 2.54 6.43
CA ASP A 17 -0.40 2.71 7.89
C ASP A 17 -1.65 2.23 8.64
N ALA A 18 -2.32 1.20 8.13
CA ALA A 18 -3.52 0.70 8.77
C ALA A 18 -3.20 -0.02 10.09
N ALA A 19 -3.82 0.45 11.18
CA ALA A 19 -3.70 -0.11 12.52
C ALA A 19 -4.99 0.15 13.33
N PRO A 20 -5.28 -0.63 14.38
CA PRO A 20 -6.49 -0.46 15.19
C PRO A 20 -6.69 0.96 15.74
N ALA A 21 -5.59 1.68 16.09
CA ALA A 21 -5.64 3.07 16.54
C ALA A 21 -6.36 4.02 15.58
N PHE A 22 -6.41 3.67 14.30
CA PHE A 22 -7.00 4.50 13.25
C PHE A 22 -8.29 3.90 12.67
N SER A 23 -8.90 2.91 13.33
CA SER A 23 -10.05 2.15 12.82
C SER A 23 -11.13 3.03 12.19
N LYS A 24 -11.58 4.07 12.88
CA LYS A 24 -12.60 5.00 12.36
C LYS A 24 -12.20 5.60 11.00
N ARG A 25 -10.97 6.07 10.87
CA ARG A 25 -10.51 6.68 9.63
C ARG A 25 -10.30 5.66 8.51
N ILE A 26 -9.83 4.48 8.89
CA ILE A 26 -9.64 3.37 7.95
C ILE A 26 -10.99 3.00 7.35
N PHE A 27 -12.03 2.83 8.19
CA PHE A 27 -13.37 2.47 7.71
C PHE A 27 -14.03 3.58 6.90
N GLU A 28 -13.82 4.87 7.24
CA GLU A 28 -14.24 5.98 6.39
C GLU A 28 -13.68 5.87 4.96
N TYR A 29 -12.41 5.48 4.79
CA TYR A 29 -11.82 5.27 3.47
C TYR A 29 -12.32 4.00 2.78
N THR A 30 -12.33 2.88 3.49
CA THR A 30 -12.70 1.60 2.90
C THR A 30 -14.16 1.57 2.48
N ASP A 31 -15.06 2.19 3.25
CA ASP A 31 -16.46 2.38 2.88
C ASP A 31 -16.58 3.21 1.59
N ALA A 32 -15.86 4.33 1.53
CA ALA A 32 -15.88 5.17 0.34
C ALA A 32 -15.31 4.46 -0.90
N PHE A 33 -14.30 3.58 -0.74
CA PHE A 33 -13.77 2.79 -1.86
C PHE A 33 -14.74 1.70 -2.32
N GLU A 34 -15.44 1.04 -1.40
CA GLU A 34 -16.52 0.09 -1.75
C GLU A 34 -17.67 0.80 -2.48
N ASP A 35 -18.09 1.99 -1.99
CA ASP A 35 -19.15 2.81 -2.62
C ASP A 35 -18.77 3.27 -4.05
N LEU A 36 -17.49 3.53 -4.29
CA LEU A 36 -16.95 3.85 -5.61
C LEU A 36 -16.78 2.61 -6.51
N ASP A 37 -17.10 1.42 -6.03
CA ASP A 37 -16.95 0.14 -6.76
C ASP A 37 -15.50 -0.14 -7.20
N ILE A 38 -14.51 0.27 -6.40
CA ILE A 38 -13.10 0.14 -6.71
C ILE A 38 -12.42 -0.97 -5.91
N ASN A 39 -11.42 -1.61 -6.52
CA ASN A 39 -10.53 -2.51 -5.80
C ASN A 39 -9.40 -1.72 -5.13
N PHE A 40 -9.06 -2.07 -3.92
CA PHE A 40 -8.04 -1.36 -3.14
C PHE A 40 -7.23 -2.31 -2.25
N ASN A 41 -6.08 -1.84 -1.81
CA ASN A 41 -5.25 -2.55 -0.84
C ASN A 41 -5.28 -1.80 0.50
N VAL A 42 -5.11 -2.55 1.58
CA VAL A 42 -4.88 -2.01 2.93
C VAL A 42 -3.54 -2.51 3.43
N GLY A 43 -2.58 -1.60 3.55
CA GLY A 43 -1.26 -1.84 4.15
C GLY A 43 -1.39 -1.95 5.66
N LEU A 44 -1.58 -3.17 6.15
CA LEU A 44 -1.87 -3.45 7.55
C LEU A 44 -0.59 -3.73 8.34
N ILE A 45 -0.48 -3.12 9.52
CA ILE A 45 0.64 -3.26 10.45
C ILE A 45 0.24 -4.23 11.55
N PRO A 46 0.90 -5.40 11.68
CA PRO A 46 0.50 -6.44 12.64
C PRO A 46 0.67 -6.07 14.10
N PHE A 47 1.69 -5.26 14.43
CA PHE A 47 2.03 -4.90 15.81
C PHE A 47 2.42 -3.43 15.90
N TYR A 48 1.45 -2.55 15.64
CA TYR A 48 1.68 -1.11 15.51
C TYR A 48 2.31 -0.52 16.77
N HIS A 49 3.43 0.18 16.61
CA HIS A 49 4.20 0.87 17.66
C HIS A 49 4.51 -0.02 18.88
N HIS A 50 4.73 -1.33 18.70
CA HIS A 50 4.97 -2.30 19.77
C HIS A 50 3.89 -2.33 20.86
N ARG A 51 2.65 -1.94 20.54
CA ARG A 51 1.54 -1.83 21.50
C ARG A 51 0.25 -2.47 21.02
N GLU A 52 -0.06 -2.35 19.74
CA GLU A 52 -1.32 -2.81 19.16
C GLU A 52 -1.08 -4.11 18.38
N ASP A 53 -1.18 -5.22 19.10
CA ASP A 53 -1.09 -6.57 18.55
C ASP A 53 -2.45 -6.98 17.98
N LEU A 54 -2.56 -7.24 16.68
CA LEU A 54 -3.82 -7.51 15.98
C LEU A 54 -4.70 -8.58 16.61
N PRO A 55 -4.20 -9.70 17.20
CA PRO A 55 -5.05 -10.67 17.90
C PRO A 55 -5.90 -10.09 19.04
N ARG A 56 -5.54 -8.92 19.55
CA ARG A 56 -6.30 -8.23 20.60
C ARG A 56 -7.45 -7.36 20.05
N PHE A 57 -7.57 -7.25 18.73
CA PHE A 57 -8.56 -6.41 18.04
C PHE A 57 -9.34 -7.20 16.98
N PRO A 58 -10.02 -8.29 17.37
CA PRO A 58 -10.70 -9.19 16.44
C PRO A 58 -11.78 -8.47 15.62
N GLU A 59 -12.54 -7.55 16.23
CA GLU A 59 -13.61 -6.80 15.57
C GLU A 59 -13.04 -5.95 14.41
N PHE A 60 -11.92 -5.27 14.62
CA PHE A 60 -11.24 -4.50 13.59
C PHE A 60 -10.80 -5.38 12.42
N VAL A 61 -10.23 -6.54 12.73
CA VAL A 61 -9.76 -7.49 11.71
C VAL A 61 -10.91 -8.08 10.92
N ASP A 62 -12.00 -8.47 11.60
CA ASP A 62 -13.16 -9.08 10.96
C ASP A 62 -13.88 -8.08 10.06
N GLU A 63 -13.98 -6.81 10.47
CA GLU A 63 -14.52 -5.74 9.65
C GLU A 63 -13.67 -5.50 8.39
N LEU A 64 -12.34 -5.43 8.50
CA LEU A 64 -11.47 -5.33 7.33
C LEU A 64 -11.61 -6.51 6.37
N LYS A 65 -11.75 -7.72 6.88
CA LYS A 65 -11.93 -8.92 6.08
C LYS A 65 -13.30 -9.01 5.39
N ALA A 66 -14.29 -8.24 5.85
CA ALA A 66 -15.64 -8.21 5.29
C ALA A 66 -15.72 -7.44 3.95
N TYR A 67 -14.79 -6.53 3.68
CA TYR A 67 -14.74 -5.79 2.42
C TYR A 67 -14.38 -6.70 1.25
N LYS A 68 -15.24 -6.72 0.25
CA LYS A 68 -15.12 -7.65 -0.91
C LYS A 68 -14.03 -7.22 -1.88
N ARG A 69 -13.74 -5.92 -1.92
CA ARG A 69 -12.78 -5.30 -2.84
C ARG A 69 -11.46 -4.98 -2.21
N CYS A 70 -11.29 -5.37 -0.95
CA CYS A 70 -10.07 -5.14 -0.17
C CYS A 70 -9.10 -6.31 -0.29
N GLU A 71 -7.85 -6.01 -0.62
CA GLU A 71 -6.74 -6.93 -0.39
C GLU A 71 -5.90 -6.41 0.78
N ILE A 72 -5.77 -7.23 1.84
CA ILE A 72 -4.93 -6.89 2.99
C ILE A 72 -3.50 -7.29 2.65
N VAL A 73 -2.58 -6.32 2.69
CA VAL A 73 -1.17 -6.50 2.40
C VAL A 73 -0.32 -6.16 3.63
N LEU A 74 0.85 -6.78 3.74
CA LEU A 74 1.73 -6.56 4.88
C LEU A 74 2.49 -5.23 4.75
N HIS A 75 2.47 -4.41 5.83
CA HIS A 75 3.12 -3.10 5.89
C HIS A 75 4.11 -2.99 7.07
N GLY A 76 5.17 -3.78 7.03
CA GLY A 76 6.11 -3.90 8.16
C GLY A 76 5.57 -4.74 9.31
N LEU A 77 6.28 -4.75 10.44
CA LEU A 77 5.82 -5.35 11.69
C LEU A 77 5.37 -4.27 12.67
N TYR A 78 6.17 -3.23 12.86
CA TYR A 78 5.95 -2.18 13.87
C TYR A 78 5.63 -0.82 13.29
N HIS A 79 6.09 -0.51 12.08
CA HIS A 79 6.09 0.78 11.40
C HIS A 79 7.09 1.81 11.96
N GLU A 80 7.34 1.80 13.24
CA GLU A 80 8.35 2.61 13.93
C GLU A 80 9.13 1.72 14.90
N ASP A 81 10.40 2.07 15.14
CA ASP A 81 11.20 1.42 16.17
C ASP A 81 10.81 1.93 17.58
N ASN A 82 11.46 1.36 18.64
CA ASN A 82 11.21 1.73 20.02
C ASN A 82 11.57 3.20 20.35
N ASN A 83 12.30 3.88 19.47
CA ASN A 83 12.69 5.29 19.61
C ASN A 83 11.80 6.23 18.77
N GLY A 84 10.77 5.71 18.12
CA GLY A 84 9.88 6.46 17.23
C GLY A 84 10.51 6.80 15.86
N GLN A 85 11.56 6.09 15.48
CA GLN A 85 12.14 6.20 14.14
C GLN A 85 11.38 5.27 13.19
N MET A 86 11.06 5.80 12.00
CA MET A 86 10.39 5.03 10.96
C MET A 86 11.16 3.75 10.62
N ASP A 87 10.44 2.67 10.50
CA ASP A 87 10.96 1.36 10.15
C ASP A 87 11.50 1.36 8.71
N ASP A 88 12.80 1.09 8.52
CA ASP A 88 13.46 1.18 7.22
C ASP A 88 14.10 -0.15 6.82
N PHE A 89 13.43 -0.87 5.92
CA PHE A 89 13.89 -2.15 5.37
C PHE A 89 15.09 -2.00 4.40
N HIS A 90 15.56 -0.79 4.13
CA HIS A 90 16.78 -0.57 3.39
C HIS A 90 18.04 -0.72 4.26
N THR A 91 17.95 -0.34 5.52
CA THR A 91 19.10 -0.33 6.46
C THR A 91 19.19 -1.59 7.31
N LYS A 92 18.10 -2.37 7.42
CA LYS A 92 18.08 -3.62 8.20
C LYS A 92 18.98 -4.71 7.63
N THR A 93 19.54 -5.52 8.52
CA THR A 93 20.23 -6.76 8.12
C THR A 93 19.22 -7.79 7.57
N LYS A 94 19.70 -8.81 6.87
CA LYS A 94 18.83 -9.89 6.40
C LYS A 94 18.20 -10.66 7.57
N GLU A 95 18.96 -10.89 8.62
CA GLU A 95 18.53 -11.61 9.81
C GLU A 95 17.37 -10.86 10.49
N THR A 96 17.53 -9.58 10.75
CA THR A 96 16.48 -8.74 11.36
C THR A 96 15.24 -8.67 10.45
N THR A 97 15.45 -8.48 9.15
CA THR A 97 14.35 -8.47 8.16
C THR A 97 13.56 -9.79 8.18
N GLU A 98 14.27 -10.92 8.20
CA GLU A 98 13.63 -12.24 8.23
C GLU A 98 12.85 -12.48 9.52
N GLU A 99 13.44 -12.14 10.66
CA GLU A 99 12.81 -12.29 11.98
C GLU A 99 11.49 -11.47 12.06
N GLU A 100 11.55 -10.20 11.68
CA GLU A 100 10.37 -9.34 11.70
C GLU A 100 9.27 -9.80 10.73
N LEU A 101 9.63 -10.16 9.50
CA LEU A 101 8.65 -10.62 8.53
C LEU A 101 8.02 -11.96 8.93
N ARG A 102 8.78 -12.88 9.55
CA ARG A 102 8.22 -14.11 10.11
C ARG A 102 7.26 -13.83 11.25
N SER A 103 7.62 -12.94 12.16
CA SER A 103 6.75 -12.51 13.26
C SER A 103 5.47 -11.87 12.74
N ALA A 104 5.57 -11.00 11.75
CA ALA A 104 4.43 -10.36 11.10
C ALA A 104 3.49 -11.38 10.43
N LEU A 105 4.03 -12.34 9.69
CA LEU A 105 3.26 -13.41 9.06
C LEU A 105 2.59 -14.32 10.09
N GLN A 106 3.26 -14.60 11.21
CA GLN A 106 2.68 -15.39 12.30
C GLN A 106 1.48 -14.68 12.94
N ILE A 107 1.56 -13.37 13.18
CA ILE A 107 0.42 -12.57 13.68
C ILE A 107 -0.73 -12.60 12.65
N PHE A 108 -0.44 -12.42 11.38
CA PHE A 108 -1.45 -12.51 10.32
C PHE A 108 -2.14 -13.88 10.28
N GLU A 109 -1.38 -14.96 10.43
CA GLU A 109 -1.92 -16.32 10.48
C GLU A 109 -2.86 -16.51 11.68
N GLN A 110 -2.49 -15.98 12.87
CA GLN A 110 -3.32 -16.05 14.08
C GLN A 110 -4.69 -15.39 13.90
N VAL A 111 -4.77 -14.31 13.10
CA VAL A 111 -6.02 -13.59 12.82
C VAL A 111 -6.66 -14.02 11.49
N GLY A 112 -6.16 -15.09 10.87
CA GLY A 112 -6.72 -15.65 9.64
C GLY A 112 -6.49 -14.80 8.39
N ILE A 113 -5.48 -13.95 8.37
CA ILE A 113 -5.04 -13.19 7.20
C ILE A 113 -3.93 -13.94 6.47
N LYS A 114 -4.02 -14.01 5.14
CA LYS A 114 -2.97 -14.53 4.28
C LYS A 114 -2.62 -13.48 3.23
N THR A 115 -1.35 -13.18 3.11
CA THR A 115 -0.86 -12.27 2.08
C THR A 115 0.46 -12.76 1.50
N SER A 116 0.73 -12.41 0.28
CA SER A 116 2.02 -12.59 -0.39
C SER A 116 2.55 -11.29 -0.97
N VAL A 117 1.98 -10.16 -0.55
CA VAL A 117 2.37 -8.82 -0.97
C VAL A 117 2.97 -8.08 0.21
N PHE A 118 4.11 -7.46 -0.02
CA PHE A 118 4.80 -6.65 0.96
C PHE A 118 5.01 -5.23 0.45
N ILE A 119 4.52 -4.26 1.20
CA ILE A 119 4.77 -2.84 0.99
C ILE A 119 5.57 -2.36 2.20
N PRO A 120 6.86 -2.03 2.06
CA PRO A 120 7.65 -1.58 3.20
C PRO A 120 7.22 -0.19 3.65
N PRO A 121 7.29 0.12 4.95
CA PRO A 121 7.33 1.51 5.41
C PRO A 121 8.37 2.31 4.60
N GLN A 122 8.09 3.59 4.31
CA GLN A 122 8.95 4.47 3.51
C GLN A 122 9.23 3.98 2.07
N TRP A 123 8.59 2.94 1.57
CA TRP A 123 8.84 2.34 0.25
C TRP A 123 10.32 2.00 -0.02
N ASN A 124 11.06 1.62 1.01
CA ASN A 124 12.49 1.31 0.91
C ASN A 124 12.77 -0.18 1.14
N LEU A 125 13.55 -0.78 0.21
CA LEU A 125 14.02 -2.16 0.31
C LEU A 125 15.50 -2.23 -0.08
N SER A 126 16.30 -2.90 0.73
CA SER A 126 17.65 -3.32 0.34
C SER A 126 17.60 -4.55 -0.57
N LYS A 127 18.73 -4.86 -1.19
CA LYS A 127 18.88 -6.16 -1.89
C LYS A 127 18.68 -7.33 -0.92
N GLY A 128 19.20 -7.20 0.31
CA GLY A 128 19.04 -8.22 1.35
C GLY A 128 17.59 -8.44 1.73
N SER A 129 16.81 -7.38 1.88
CA SER A 129 15.38 -7.47 2.16
C SER A 129 14.61 -8.15 1.03
N ILE A 130 14.96 -7.87 -0.23
CA ILE A 130 14.34 -8.53 -1.39
C ILE A 130 14.64 -10.04 -1.39
N GLU A 131 15.88 -10.46 -1.10
CA GLU A 131 16.25 -11.88 -0.98
C GLU A 131 15.48 -12.59 0.14
N VAL A 132 15.21 -11.90 1.26
CA VAL A 132 14.37 -12.43 2.34
C VAL A 132 12.92 -12.56 1.91
N LEU A 133 12.36 -11.57 1.21
CA LEU A 133 11.01 -11.67 0.65
C LEU A 133 10.86 -12.88 -0.29
N GLU A 134 11.85 -13.12 -1.17
CA GLU A 134 11.87 -14.31 -2.02
C GLU A 134 11.92 -15.61 -1.21
N LYS A 135 12.77 -15.66 -0.17
CA LYS A 135 12.90 -16.82 0.74
C LYS A 135 11.58 -17.12 1.45
N LEU A 136 10.86 -16.09 1.88
CA LEU A 136 9.57 -16.19 2.56
C LEU A 136 8.38 -16.36 1.59
N ARG A 137 8.66 -16.48 0.28
CA ARG A 137 7.67 -16.69 -0.78
C ARG A 137 6.66 -15.58 -0.96
N PHE A 138 7.07 -14.34 -0.70
CA PHE A 138 6.29 -13.22 -1.19
C PHE A 138 6.27 -13.23 -2.72
N SER A 139 5.17 -12.86 -3.29
CA SER A 139 4.99 -12.78 -4.74
C SER A 139 5.28 -11.39 -5.28
N LEU A 140 5.11 -10.38 -4.43
CA LEU A 140 5.35 -8.99 -4.78
C LEU A 140 5.96 -8.22 -3.61
N GLY A 141 7.01 -7.42 -3.93
CA GLY A 141 7.54 -6.36 -3.09
C GLY A 141 7.41 -5.02 -3.80
N GLU A 142 7.18 -3.95 -3.04
CA GLU A 142 6.97 -2.62 -3.58
C GLU A 142 8.08 -1.66 -3.15
N LYS A 143 8.54 -0.84 -4.09
CA LYS A 143 9.31 0.38 -3.83
C LYS A 143 8.61 1.57 -4.48
N GLN A 144 9.13 2.75 -4.22
CA GLN A 144 8.53 3.97 -4.67
C GLN A 144 8.33 4.07 -6.20
N GLU A 145 9.30 3.58 -6.96
CA GLU A 145 9.28 3.61 -8.43
C GLU A 145 9.46 2.22 -9.06
N GLU A 146 9.39 1.15 -8.26
CA GLU A 146 9.60 -0.22 -8.72
C GLU A 146 8.65 -1.21 -8.02
N PHE A 147 8.10 -2.13 -8.80
CA PHE A 147 7.56 -3.39 -8.29
C PHE A 147 8.54 -4.52 -8.53
N PHE A 148 8.67 -5.41 -7.55
CA PHE A 148 9.45 -6.63 -7.63
C PHE A 148 8.51 -7.82 -7.71
N LEU A 149 8.39 -8.44 -8.90
CA LEU A 149 7.60 -9.66 -9.09
C LEU A 149 8.44 -10.86 -8.67
N LEU A 150 8.33 -11.24 -7.41
CA LEU A 150 9.16 -12.25 -6.76
C LEU A 150 8.74 -13.69 -7.09
N SER A 151 7.52 -13.87 -7.62
CA SER A 151 7.04 -15.16 -8.14
C SER A 151 7.79 -15.65 -9.38
N HIS A 152 8.55 -14.78 -10.04
CA HIS A 152 9.38 -15.10 -11.19
C HIS A 152 10.80 -15.49 -10.77
N LYS A 153 11.44 -16.39 -11.53
CA LYS A 153 12.84 -16.79 -11.30
C LYS A 153 13.68 -16.58 -12.56
N PRO A 154 14.62 -15.62 -12.57
CA PRO A 154 14.86 -14.59 -11.55
C PRO A 154 13.68 -13.63 -11.42
N TYR A 155 13.57 -12.93 -10.29
CA TYR A 155 12.51 -11.94 -10.10
C TYR A 155 12.58 -10.82 -11.16
N ARG A 156 11.42 -10.28 -11.50
CA ARG A 156 11.33 -9.20 -12.47
C ARG A 156 11.09 -7.87 -11.77
N LYS A 157 11.73 -6.83 -12.26
CA LYS A 157 11.48 -5.45 -11.87
C LYS A 157 10.59 -4.78 -12.90
N ILE A 158 9.60 -4.06 -12.41
CA ILE A 158 8.74 -3.21 -13.23
C ILE A 158 8.90 -1.78 -12.71
N LYS A 159 9.30 -0.86 -13.58
CA LYS A 159 9.25 0.56 -13.27
C LYS A 159 7.80 1.03 -13.24
N VAL A 160 7.45 1.77 -12.19
CA VAL A 160 6.10 2.29 -11.97
C VAL A 160 6.19 3.77 -11.61
N PRO A 161 5.10 4.54 -11.79
CA PRO A 161 5.05 5.93 -11.35
C PRO A 161 5.28 6.07 -9.85
N LYS A 162 5.76 7.23 -9.43
CA LYS A 162 5.84 7.58 -8.01
C LYS A 162 4.46 7.55 -7.37
N VAL A 163 4.45 7.19 -6.09
CA VAL A 163 3.22 7.20 -5.30
C VAL A 163 2.78 8.63 -5.03
N LEU A 164 1.50 8.92 -5.21
CA LEU A 164 0.88 10.17 -4.81
C LEU A 164 0.39 10.02 -3.37
N SER A 165 0.90 10.84 -2.47
CA SER A 165 0.55 10.85 -1.05
C SER A 165 0.28 12.26 -0.56
N TRP A 166 -0.62 12.40 0.43
CA TRP A 166 -1.00 13.67 1.07
C TRP A 166 -0.39 13.81 2.46
N ASP A 167 0.42 12.85 2.90
CA ASP A 167 1.02 12.89 4.23
C ASP A 167 1.84 14.16 4.42
N LEU A 168 1.30 15.05 5.28
CA LEU A 168 1.89 16.32 5.65
C LEU A 168 2.72 16.22 6.94
N THR A 169 2.82 15.05 7.55
CA THR A 169 3.46 14.87 8.85
C THR A 169 4.99 14.93 8.78
N GLY A 170 5.53 15.98 8.19
CA GLY A 170 6.88 16.45 8.47
C GLY A 170 8.08 15.57 8.10
N HIS A 171 7.89 14.33 7.71
CA HIS A 171 8.98 13.49 7.24
C HIS A 171 9.47 14.02 5.88
N PRO A 172 10.74 14.46 5.79
CA PRO A 172 11.30 14.98 4.55
C PRO A 172 11.65 13.84 3.60
N ASP A 173 10.77 12.86 3.45
CA ASP A 173 11.02 11.84 2.47
C ASP A 173 10.94 12.48 1.09
N LYS A 174 12.12 12.78 0.54
CA LYS A 174 12.30 13.42 -0.78
C LYS A 174 11.69 12.61 -1.92
N ASN A 175 11.18 11.46 -1.59
CA ASN A 175 10.70 10.49 -2.53
C ASN A 175 9.17 10.49 -2.68
N ILE A 176 8.41 11.07 -1.77
CA ILE A 176 6.96 11.15 -1.86
C ILE A 176 6.59 12.42 -2.63
N VAL A 177 5.79 12.29 -3.67
CA VAL A 177 5.22 13.44 -4.36
C VAL A 177 4.13 14.01 -3.48
N ARG A 178 4.44 15.08 -2.74
CA ARG A 178 3.46 15.80 -1.93
C ARG A 178 2.60 16.67 -2.83
N ILE A 179 1.30 16.48 -2.75
CA ILE A 179 0.35 17.30 -3.49
C ILE A 179 -0.01 18.49 -2.61
N GLY A 180 0.74 19.60 -2.78
CA GLY A 180 0.58 20.79 -1.95
C GLY A 180 -0.43 21.83 -2.47
N THR A 181 -0.62 21.90 -3.79
CA THR A 181 -1.51 22.87 -4.43
C THR A 181 -2.40 22.23 -5.48
N GLU A 182 -3.55 22.83 -5.72
CA GLU A 182 -4.51 22.36 -6.72
C GLU A 182 -3.91 22.34 -8.14
N GLU A 183 -3.13 23.34 -8.51
CA GLU A 183 -2.42 23.43 -9.78
C GLU A 183 -1.45 22.28 -9.98
N ARG A 184 -0.65 21.95 -8.97
CA ARG A 184 0.30 20.84 -9.03
C ARG A 184 -0.42 19.48 -9.10
N ARG A 185 -1.61 19.37 -8.52
CA ARG A 185 -2.46 18.17 -8.67
C ARG A 185 -2.86 17.94 -10.12
N PHE A 186 -3.29 18.98 -10.82
CA PHE A 186 -3.67 18.88 -12.23
C PHE A 186 -2.47 18.54 -13.12
N GLU A 187 -1.30 19.13 -12.88
CA GLU A 187 -0.08 18.81 -13.62
C GLU A 187 0.32 17.33 -13.44
N LEU A 188 0.29 16.83 -12.20
CA LEU A 188 0.59 15.43 -11.89
C LEU A 188 -0.43 14.49 -12.54
N LEU A 189 -1.73 14.81 -12.47
CA LEU A 189 -2.77 14.05 -13.13
C LEU A 189 -2.56 13.95 -14.64
N ASP A 190 -2.15 15.05 -15.28
CA ASP A 190 -1.91 15.06 -16.73
C ASP A 190 -0.67 14.22 -17.09
N ASP A 191 0.39 14.28 -16.29
CA ASP A 191 1.60 13.45 -16.49
C ASP A 191 1.31 11.96 -16.24
N GLU A 192 0.58 11.63 -15.18
CA GLU A 192 0.21 10.25 -14.87
C GLU A 192 -0.78 9.65 -15.88
N LYS A 193 -1.72 10.43 -16.40
CA LYS A 193 -2.58 10.02 -17.53
C LYS A 193 -1.77 9.58 -18.75
N ARG A 194 -0.68 10.27 -19.03
CA ARG A 194 0.22 9.89 -20.13
C ARG A 194 0.96 8.57 -19.87
N ARG A 195 1.22 8.27 -18.57
CA ARG A 195 1.90 7.03 -18.14
C ARG A 195 0.98 5.82 -18.05
N ARG A 196 -0.33 6.01 -18.19
CA ARG A 196 -1.36 4.95 -18.10
C ARG A 196 -1.43 4.23 -16.75
N MET A 197 -0.73 4.72 -15.75
CA MET A 197 -0.78 4.19 -14.39
C MET A 197 -0.70 5.34 -13.39
N ILE A 198 -1.48 5.24 -12.31
CA ILE A 198 -1.38 6.10 -11.14
C ILE A 198 -1.31 5.23 -9.89
N ARG A 199 -0.57 5.67 -8.90
CA ARG A 199 -0.48 5.03 -7.58
C ARG A 199 -0.86 6.05 -6.52
N ILE A 200 -1.89 5.74 -5.74
CA ILE A 200 -2.46 6.65 -4.73
C ILE A 200 -2.34 5.97 -3.38
N ALA A 201 -1.72 6.66 -2.43
CA ALA A 201 -1.49 6.17 -1.06
C ALA A 201 -2.13 7.14 -0.04
N PRO A 202 -3.42 7.00 0.26
CA PRO A 202 -4.03 7.65 1.40
C PRO A 202 -3.46 7.11 2.70
N HIS A 203 -3.42 7.94 3.75
CA HIS A 203 -3.02 7.54 5.10
C HIS A 203 -4.12 7.93 6.11
N PRO A 204 -4.31 7.15 7.18
CA PRO A 204 -5.31 7.49 8.20
C PRO A 204 -5.05 8.82 8.90
N ARG A 205 -3.80 9.30 8.88
CA ARG A 205 -3.38 10.58 9.44
C ARG A 205 -3.51 11.76 8.48
N ASP A 206 -3.93 11.54 7.25
CA ASP A 206 -4.14 12.62 6.30
C ASP A 206 -5.20 13.63 6.80
N PRO A 207 -5.04 14.93 6.53
CA PRO A 207 -6.05 15.91 6.89
C PRO A 207 -7.43 15.58 6.32
N HIS A 208 -8.50 15.88 7.06
CA HIS A 208 -9.86 15.64 6.56
C HIS A 208 -10.15 16.31 5.21
N SER A 209 -9.56 17.49 4.97
CA SER A 209 -9.67 18.17 3.68
C SER A 209 -9.05 17.37 2.52
N ALA A 210 -8.03 16.56 2.79
CA ALA A 210 -7.37 15.75 1.78
C ALA A 210 -8.22 14.53 1.36
N VAL A 211 -9.06 14.00 2.24
CA VAL A 211 -9.89 12.81 1.95
C VAL A 211 -10.76 13.03 0.71
N LYS A 212 -11.45 14.17 0.65
CA LYS A 212 -12.28 14.51 -0.51
C LYS A 212 -11.47 14.58 -1.78
N ASP A 213 -10.33 15.27 -1.75
CA ASP A 213 -9.45 15.40 -2.90
C ASP A 213 -8.93 14.05 -3.39
N GLN A 214 -8.59 13.17 -2.46
CA GLN A 214 -8.14 11.81 -2.77
C GLN A 214 -9.23 10.99 -3.44
N LEU A 215 -10.45 11.03 -2.89
CA LEU A 215 -11.61 10.33 -3.45
C LEU A 215 -12.00 10.88 -4.82
N ASP A 216 -11.96 12.20 -5.01
CA ASP A 216 -12.23 12.83 -6.30
C ASP A 216 -11.19 12.38 -7.35
N MET A 217 -9.91 12.34 -6.99
CA MET A 217 -8.87 11.82 -7.87
C MET A 217 -9.07 10.34 -8.22
N ILE A 218 -9.35 9.52 -7.23
CA ILE A 218 -9.62 8.09 -7.43
C ILE A 218 -10.81 7.91 -8.37
N ASN A 219 -11.88 8.66 -8.16
CA ASN A 219 -13.09 8.60 -8.99
C ASN A 219 -12.82 9.02 -10.45
N ILE A 220 -12.04 10.09 -10.68
CA ILE A 220 -11.63 10.51 -12.03
C ILE A 220 -10.87 9.41 -12.75
N PHE A 221 -9.98 8.70 -12.05
CA PHE A 221 -9.22 7.59 -12.64
C PHE A 221 -10.03 6.32 -12.76
N SER A 222 -10.90 5.99 -11.81
CA SER A 222 -11.73 4.78 -11.86
C SER A 222 -12.77 4.82 -12.98
N SER A 223 -13.35 5.97 -13.25
CA SER A 223 -14.28 6.15 -14.39
C SER A 223 -13.58 6.00 -15.75
N ALA A 224 -12.26 6.12 -15.82
CA ALA A 224 -11.45 5.99 -17.02
C ALA A 224 -10.63 4.68 -17.07
N SER A 225 -10.70 3.83 -16.05
CA SER A 225 -9.72 2.74 -15.85
C SER A 225 -10.36 1.44 -15.43
N LYS A 226 -9.77 0.31 -15.86
CA LYS A 226 -9.95 -0.96 -15.15
C LYS A 226 -8.96 -0.97 -14.00
N MET A 227 -9.47 -0.91 -12.77
CA MET A 227 -8.63 -0.99 -11.58
C MET A 227 -7.96 -2.35 -11.45
N PHE A 228 -6.67 -2.31 -11.12
CA PHE A 228 -5.86 -3.51 -10.98
C PHE A 228 -5.70 -3.83 -9.49
N PHE A 229 -6.07 -5.04 -9.11
CA PHE A 229 -5.55 -5.62 -7.87
C PHE A 229 -4.05 -5.87 -8.05
N LEU A 230 -3.25 -5.63 -7.05
CA LEU A 230 -1.94 -6.25 -6.93
C LEU A 230 -2.10 -7.76 -6.66
N ILE A 231 -3.06 -8.39 -7.33
CA ILE A 231 -3.36 -9.80 -7.11
C ILE A 231 -2.21 -10.61 -7.70
N CYS A 232 -1.36 -11.08 -6.86
CA CYS A 232 -0.79 -12.38 -7.05
C CYS A 232 -1.80 -13.40 -6.55
N SER A 233 -2.86 -13.65 -7.30
CA SER A 233 -3.81 -14.70 -6.94
C SER A 233 -3.04 -16.01 -6.85
N SER A 234 -2.71 -16.41 -5.64
CA SER A 234 -2.33 -17.78 -5.33
C SER A 234 -3.59 -18.65 -5.46
N LYS A 235 -4.03 -18.86 -6.71
CA LYS A 235 -4.83 -20.05 -7.00
C LYS A 235 -3.85 -21.23 -6.91
N ARG A 236 -3.82 -21.88 -5.78
CA ARG A 236 -3.50 -23.29 -5.62
C ARG A 236 -4.41 -23.89 -4.57
#